data_3d37c46c98c3454dbe8a15cbb4f96b51
#
_entry.id   3d37c46c98c3454dbe8a15cbb4f96b51
#
_cell.length_a   1.000
_cell.length_b   1.000
_cell.length_c   1.000
_cell.angle_alpha   90.00
_cell.angle_beta   90.00
_cell.angle_gamma   90.00
#
_symmetry.space_group_name_H-M   'P 1'
#
loop_
_entity.id
_entity.type
_entity.pdbx_description
1 polymer ?
#
loop_
_entity_poly.entity_id
_entity_poly.type
_entity_poly.pdbx_seq_one_letter_code
_entity_poly.pdbx_strand_id
1 'polypeptide(L)'
;MSKPAILTPDPWQRLQGLTRARVALGRAGVSLPTREVLRFGIAHAQARDAVHQALDVASLQADLKDAGFASLAVSSQAADRSMYLRRPDRGRSLAPDSLALLADQGPRLWAPRPRLAVVLADGLSSLAVARHGLPLLQALQPYFPDLPGLPVIIAREARVALGDEVGEALGAGQVVVMIGERPGLSSPDSLGLYLTARPRPGLTDAQRNCISNVRPEGLNYPDAARKLAFLIAGACKLGRTGVDLKDDSDTALPDTARPAVGLGT
;
A
#
# COMPACT_ATOMS: atom_id res chain seq x y z
N MET A 1 -20.14 8.44 53.54
CA MET A 1 -20.84 8.05 52.27
C MET A 1 -19.94 8.38 51.10
N SER A 2 -19.39 7.38 50.38
CA SER A 2 -18.57 7.64 49.22
C SER A 2 -19.43 8.22 48.09
N LYS A 3 -18.97 9.29 47.43
CA LYS A 3 -19.64 9.84 46.25
C LYS A 3 -19.81 8.71 45.22
N PRO A 4 -21.00 8.52 44.63
CA PRO A 4 -21.18 7.52 43.58
C PRO A 4 -20.21 7.79 42.44
N ALA A 5 -19.54 6.77 41.96
CA ALA A 5 -18.64 6.90 40.82
C ALA A 5 -19.44 7.38 39.59
N ILE A 6 -19.03 8.52 39.02
CA ILE A 6 -19.68 9.13 37.85
C ILE A 6 -19.57 8.21 36.63
N LEU A 7 -18.54 7.36 36.61
CA LEU A 7 -18.27 6.41 35.53
C LEU A 7 -18.61 4.99 35.97
N THR A 8 -19.37 4.28 35.14
CA THR A 8 -19.62 2.85 35.29
C THR A 8 -18.67 2.12 34.38
N PRO A 9 -17.70 1.33 34.92
CA PRO A 9 -16.81 0.52 34.10
C PRO A 9 -17.57 -0.58 33.38
N ASP A 10 -17.06 -0.99 32.22
CA ASP A 10 -17.60 -2.11 31.47
C ASP A 10 -16.98 -3.41 31.98
N PRO A 11 -17.75 -4.48 32.24
CA PRO A 11 -17.22 -5.78 32.67
C PRO A 11 -16.24 -6.40 31.65
N TRP A 12 -16.38 -6.06 30.38
CA TRP A 12 -15.56 -6.56 29.27
C TRP A 12 -14.30 -5.71 29.02
N GLN A 13 -13.94 -4.80 29.91
CA GLN A 13 -12.78 -3.90 29.75
C GLN A 13 -11.46 -4.65 29.47
N ARG A 14 -11.35 -5.90 29.93
CA ARG A 14 -10.18 -6.77 29.64
C ARG A 14 -9.97 -7.02 28.14
N LEU A 15 -11.03 -6.97 27.33
CA LEU A 15 -10.96 -7.15 25.89
C LEU A 15 -10.18 -6.01 25.20
N GLN A 16 -10.11 -4.82 25.80
CA GLN A 16 -9.34 -3.70 25.26
C GLN A 16 -7.85 -4.01 25.09
N GLY A 17 -7.30 -4.91 25.90
CA GLY A 17 -5.91 -5.37 25.78
C GLY A 17 -5.68 -6.35 24.61
N LEU A 18 -6.73 -6.95 24.05
CA LEU A 18 -6.67 -7.97 23.02
C LEU A 18 -7.01 -7.42 21.62
N THR A 19 -7.55 -6.23 21.54
CA THR A 19 -7.99 -5.62 20.27
C THR A 19 -7.87 -4.10 20.31
N ARG A 20 -7.61 -3.50 19.14
CA ARG A 20 -7.68 -2.04 18.95
C ARG A 20 -9.10 -1.54 18.68
N ALA A 21 -10.08 -2.44 18.57
CA ALA A 21 -11.46 -2.06 18.42
C ALA A 21 -11.94 -1.25 19.66
N ARG A 22 -12.85 -0.34 19.43
CA ARG A 22 -13.44 0.50 20.49
C ARG A 22 -14.55 -0.28 21.19
N VAL A 23 -14.17 -1.23 22.03
CA VAL A 23 -15.06 -2.10 22.80
C VAL A 23 -14.97 -1.74 24.29
N ALA A 24 -16.00 -2.10 25.06
CA ALA A 24 -16.01 -2.03 26.52
C ALA A 24 -15.63 -0.63 27.06
N LEU A 25 -16.16 0.45 26.46
CA LEU A 25 -15.77 1.83 26.74
C LEU A 25 -16.30 2.36 28.07
N GLY A 26 -17.20 1.62 28.72
CA GLY A 26 -17.92 2.07 29.91
C GLY A 26 -19.00 3.11 29.59
N ARG A 27 -19.57 3.71 30.60
CA ARG A 27 -20.63 4.73 30.48
C ARG A 27 -20.61 5.72 31.62
N ALA A 28 -21.14 6.93 31.34
CA ALA A 28 -21.47 7.95 32.30
C ALA A 28 -22.99 8.18 32.22
N GLY A 29 -23.75 7.59 33.17
CA GLY A 29 -25.20 7.49 33.03
C GLY A 29 -25.60 6.68 31.78
N VAL A 30 -26.31 7.29 30.85
CA VAL A 30 -26.72 6.70 29.56
C VAL A 30 -25.80 7.05 28.40
N SER A 31 -24.75 7.84 28.64
CA SER A 31 -23.84 8.38 27.64
C SER A 31 -22.47 7.69 27.69
N LEU A 32 -21.69 7.83 26.58
CA LEU A 32 -20.28 7.48 26.59
C LEU A 32 -19.50 8.42 27.53
N PRO A 33 -18.41 7.93 28.18
CA PRO A 33 -17.51 8.80 28.92
C PRO A 33 -16.89 9.86 27.99
N THR A 34 -16.82 11.11 28.48
CA THR A 34 -16.28 12.25 27.70
C THR A 34 -14.90 11.95 27.12
N ARG A 35 -14.05 11.27 27.90
CA ARG A 35 -12.73 10.83 27.42
C ARG A 35 -12.82 10.03 26.13
N GLU A 36 -13.77 9.11 26.01
CA GLU A 36 -13.92 8.24 24.83
C GLU A 36 -14.50 9.01 23.64
N VAL A 37 -15.38 9.97 23.88
CA VAL A 37 -15.89 10.91 22.86
C VAL A 37 -14.74 11.75 22.31
N LEU A 38 -13.88 12.30 23.17
CA LEU A 38 -12.71 13.09 22.75
C LEU A 38 -11.69 12.23 21.99
N ARG A 39 -11.40 11.02 22.45
CA ARG A 39 -10.53 10.07 21.73
C ARG A 39 -11.07 9.74 20.32
N PHE A 40 -12.38 9.54 20.23
CA PHE A 40 -13.01 9.34 18.92
C PHE A 40 -12.86 10.56 18.02
N GLY A 41 -13.12 11.77 18.55
CA GLY A 41 -12.97 13.01 17.81
C GLY A 41 -11.55 13.22 17.25
N ILE A 42 -10.53 12.95 18.08
CA ILE A 42 -9.11 13.02 17.66
C ILE A 42 -8.83 12.01 16.55
N ALA A 43 -9.23 10.76 16.72
CA ALA A 43 -8.98 9.73 15.72
C ALA A 43 -9.71 10.02 14.39
N HIS A 44 -10.93 10.57 14.47
CA HIS A 44 -11.66 10.99 13.28
C HIS A 44 -10.97 12.16 12.55
N ALA A 45 -10.48 13.16 13.31
CA ALA A 45 -9.72 14.28 12.75
C ALA A 45 -8.43 13.78 12.07
N GLN A 46 -7.66 12.91 12.72
CA GLN A 46 -6.45 12.31 12.16
C GLN A 46 -6.73 11.53 10.86
N ALA A 47 -7.80 10.72 10.84
CA ALA A 47 -8.18 9.97 9.65
C ALA A 47 -8.59 10.92 8.50
N ARG A 48 -9.33 11.99 8.80
CA ARG A 48 -9.70 13.02 7.82
C ARG A 48 -8.48 13.75 7.28
N ASP A 49 -7.58 14.16 8.14
CA ASP A 49 -6.37 14.90 7.76
C ASP A 49 -5.46 14.02 6.88
N ALA A 50 -5.33 12.73 7.19
CA ALA A 50 -4.59 11.77 6.37
C ALA A 50 -5.16 11.63 4.95
N VAL A 51 -6.49 11.73 4.78
CA VAL A 51 -7.12 11.69 3.44
C VAL A 51 -6.77 12.93 2.62
N HIS A 52 -6.62 14.10 3.25
CA HIS A 52 -6.37 15.37 2.56
C HIS A 52 -4.89 15.73 2.41
N GLN A 53 -4.00 15.04 3.11
CA GLN A 53 -2.57 15.30 3.04
C GLN A 53 -2.00 14.90 1.67
N ALA A 54 -1.31 15.84 1.02
CA ALA A 54 -0.59 15.57 -0.21
C ALA A 54 0.69 14.77 0.07
N LEU A 55 1.11 13.94 -0.88
CA LEU A 55 2.39 13.23 -0.81
C LEU A 55 3.54 14.20 -1.11
N ASP A 56 4.53 14.26 -0.23
CA ASP A 56 5.82 14.92 -0.51
C ASP A 56 6.67 14.01 -1.40
N VAL A 57 6.51 14.20 -2.69
CA VAL A 57 7.23 13.42 -3.71
C VAL A 57 8.73 13.68 -3.65
N ALA A 58 9.14 14.92 -3.41
CA ALA A 58 10.57 15.27 -3.41
C ALA A 58 11.31 14.59 -2.25
N SER A 59 10.72 14.58 -1.06
CA SER A 59 11.27 13.86 0.09
C SER A 59 11.35 12.37 -0.18
N LEU A 60 10.27 11.76 -0.68
CA LEU A 60 10.24 10.31 -0.98
C LEU A 60 11.26 9.94 -2.07
N GLN A 61 11.44 10.78 -3.10
CA GLN A 61 12.47 10.55 -4.13
C GLN A 61 13.89 10.63 -3.56
N ALA A 62 14.15 11.57 -2.65
CA ALA A 62 15.44 11.67 -1.98
C ALA A 62 15.73 10.42 -1.14
N ASP A 63 14.78 9.98 -0.32
CA ASP A 63 14.91 8.79 0.52
C ASP A 63 15.15 7.53 -0.32
N LEU A 64 14.43 7.38 -1.43
CA LEU A 64 14.60 6.26 -2.37
C LEU A 64 15.99 6.28 -3.01
N LYS A 65 16.45 7.45 -3.46
CA LYS A 65 17.77 7.63 -4.05
C LYS A 65 18.88 7.29 -3.07
N ASP A 66 18.77 7.75 -1.83
CA ASP A 66 19.75 7.46 -0.77
C ASP A 66 19.80 5.96 -0.43
N ALA A 67 18.67 5.26 -0.60
CA ALA A 67 18.57 3.81 -0.48
C ALA A 67 18.98 3.05 -1.75
N GLY A 68 19.41 3.73 -2.82
CA GLY A 68 19.89 3.12 -4.06
C GLY A 68 18.80 2.80 -5.09
N PHE A 69 17.58 3.31 -4.94
CA PHE A 69 16.50 3.11 -5.90
C PHE A 69 16.36 4.28 -6.87
N ALA A 70 16.40 4.01 -8.17
CA ALA A 70 16.02 4.98 -9.18
C ALA A 70 14.49 5.10 -9.25
N SER A 71 13.96 6.33 -9.26
CA SER A 71 12.52 6.54 -9.30
C SER A 71 12.10 7.66 -10.26
N LEU A 72 10.90 7.53 -10.84
CA LEU A 72 10.22 8.57 -11.59
C LEU A 72 8.90 8.93 -10.90
N ALA A 73 8.54 10.21 -10.96
CA ALA A 73 7.26 10.69 -10.44
C ALA A 73 6.25 10.90 -11.57
N VAL A 74 5.05 10.39 -11.37
CA VAL A 74 3.91 10.51 -12.31
C VAL A 74 2.67 11.02 -11.59
N SER A 75 1.70 11.47 -12.34
CA SER A 75 0.39 11.91 -11.82
C SER A 75 -0.73 11.22 -12.60
N SER A 76 -1.84 11.03 -11.93
CA SER A 76 -3.07 10.62 -12.61
C SER A 76 -3.73 11.80 -13.34
N GLN A 77 -4.84 11.53 -14.03
CA GLN A 77 -5.70 12.57 -14.63
C GLN A 77 -6.47 13.40 -13.59
N ALA A 78 -6.42 13.08 -12.31
CA ALA A 78 -6.95 13.94 -11.25
C ALA A 78 -5.96 15.08 -11.01
N ALA A 79 -6.38 16.31 -11.32
CA ALA A 79 -5.53 17.48 -11.23
C ALA A 79 -5.13 17.85 -9.80
N ASP A 80 -5.98 17.51 -8.84
CA ASP A 80 -5.78 17.78 -7.41
C ASP A 80 -6.50 16.76 -6.53
N ARG A 81 -6.22 16.84 -5.22
CA ARG A 81 -6.80 15.95 -4.21
C ARG A 81 -8.33 16.00 -4.16
N SER A 82 -8.93 17.16 -4.35
CA SER A 82 -10.37 17.32 -4.35
C SER A 82 -11.02 16.60 -5.55
N MET A 83 -10.41 16.71 -6.73
CA MET A 83 -10.85 15.98 -7.92
C MET A 83 -10.67 14.46 -7.71
N TYR A 84 -9.55 14.02 -7.21
CA TYR A 84 -9.27 12.61 -6.92
C TYR A 84 -10.32 11.97 -6.00
N LEU A 85 -10.77 12.71 -4.96
CA LEU A 85 -11.77 12.20 -4.02
C LEU A 85 -13.17 12.16 -4.64
N ARG A 86 -13.53 13.13 -5.49
CA ARG A 86 -14.85 13.23 -6.11
C ARG A 86 -14.98 12.46 -7.42
N ARG A 87 -13.87 12.27 -8.13
CA ARG A 87 -13.80 11.62 -9.44
C ARG A 87 -12.78 10.50 -9.42
N PRO A 88 -13.10 9.36 -8.75
CA PRO A 88 -12.18 8.22 -8.64
C PRO A 88 -11.78 7.63 -9.99
N ASP A 89 -12.58 7.82 -11.03
CA ASP A 89 -12.26 7.45 -12.41
C ASP A 89 -10.99 8.15 -12.91
N ARG A 90 -10.80 9.43 -12.57
CA ARG A 90 -9.61 10.20 -12.96
C ARG A 90 -8.31 9.71 -12.31
N GLY A 91 -8.41 9.15 -11.11
CA GLY A 91 -7.26 8.54 -10.42
C GLY A 91 -6.82 7.19 -11.00
N ARG A 92 -7.57 6.62 -11.93
CA ARG A 92 -7.32 5.28 -12.50
C ARG A 92 -6.43 5.31 -13.75
N SER A 93 -6.22 6.47 -14.35
CA SER A 93 -5.46 6.65 -15.58
C SER A 93 -4.37 7.69 -15.41
N LEU A 94 -3.24 7.49 -16.09
CA LEU A 94 -2.13 8.43 -16.14
C LEU A 94 -2.52 9.74 -16.83
N ALA A 95 -1.97 10.85 -16.36
CA ALA A 95 -1.97 12.09 -17.12
C ALA A 95 -1.15 11.91 -18.42
N PRO A 96 -1.53 12.58 -19.54
CA PRO A 96 -0.81 12.44 -20.81
C PRO A 96 0.70 12.73 -20.70
N ASP A 97 1.08 13.76 -19.95
CA ASP A 97 2.49 14.13 -19.74
C ASP A 97 3.24 13.05 -18.97
N SER A 98 2.58 12.38 -18.00
CA SER A 98 3.16 11.28 -17.24
C SER A 98 3.36 10.04 -18.12
N LEU A 99 2.43 9.77 -19.02
CA LEU A 99 2.57 8.67 -19.98
C LEU A 99 3.74 8.94 -20.95
N ALA A 100 3.84 10.18 -21.47
CA ALA A 100 4.96 10.60 -22.32
C ALA A 100 6.30 10.50 -21.59
N LEU A 101 6.36 10.90 -20.31
CA LEU A 101 7.54 10.78 -19.47
C LEU A 101 8.00 9.32 -19.33
N LEU A 102 7.06 8.39 -19.04
CA LEU A 102 7.37 6.97 -18.91
C LEU A 102 7.85 6.37 -20.24
N ALA A 103 7.25 6.77 -21.36
CA ALA A 103 7.64 6.30 -22.68
C ALA A 103 9.06 6.79 -23.08
N ASP A 104 9.44 8.01 -22.70
CA ASP A 104 10.76 8.57 -22.98
C ASP A 104 11.84 8.04 -22.02
N GLN A 105 11.60 8.10 -20.71
CA GLN A 105 12.63 7.82 -19.71
C GLN A 105 12.67 6.36 -19.26
N GLY A 106 11.56 5.65 -19.32
CA GLY A 106 11.48 4.25 -18.89
C GLY A 106 12.53 3.36 -19.59
N PRO A 107 12.61 3.34 -20.92
CA PRO A 107 13.61 2.54 -21.64
C PRO A 107 15.06 2.94 -21.37
N ARG A 108 15.31 4.20 -20.99
CA ARG A 108 16.68 4.69 -20.68
C ARG A 108 17.14 4.25 -19.30
N LEU A 109 16.22 4.18 -18.34
CA LEU A 109 16.52 3.85 -16.95
C LEU A 109 16.46 2.35 -16.69
N TRP A 110 15.56 1.64 -17.35
CA TRP A 110 15.24 0.24 -17.07
C TRP A 110 15.17 -0.63 -18.33
N ALA A 111 16.28 -0.71 -19.06
CA ALA A 111 16.44 -1.64 -20.17
C ALA A 111 17.20 -2.90 -19.71
N PRO A 112 16.88 -4.10 -20.23
CA PRO A 112 15.73 -4.48 -21.05
C PRO A 112 14.42 -4.44 -20.27
N ARG A 113 13.27 -4.73 -20.91
CA ARG A 113 11.93 -4.68 -20.30
C ARG A 113 11.92 -5.29 -18.89
N PRO A 114 11.51 -4.53 -17.85
CA PRO A 114 11.55 -5.02 -16.48
C PRO A 114 10.52 -6.14 -16.28
N ARG A 115 10.85 -7.11 -15.47
CA ARG A 115 9.92 -8.19 -15.14
C ARG A 115 8.92 -7.77 -14.09
N LEU A 116 9.34 -6.86 -13.22
CA LEU A 116 8.56 -6.30 -12.16
C LEU A 116 8.75 -4.78 -12.14
N ALA A 117 7.66 -4.05 -12.03
CA ALA A 117 7.67 -2.63 -11.69
C ALA A 117 6.97 -2.41 -10.34
N VAL A 118 7.46 -1.46 -9.56
CA VAL A 118 6.84 -1.06 -8.30
C VAL A 118 6.26 0.34 -8.44
N VAL A 119 5.01 0.51 -8.01
CA VAL A 119 4.32 1.80 -7.97
C VAL A 119 4.03 2.16 -6.53
N LEU A 120 4.61 3.24 -6.04
CA LEU A 120 4.32 3.85 -4.75
C LEU A 120 3.24 4.91 -4.94
N ALA A 121 2.00 4.58 -4.60
CA ALA A 121 0.82 5.41 -4.84
C ALA A 121 0.30 6.03 -3.54
N ASP A 122 0.00 7.32 -3.55
CA ASP A 122 -0.55 8.02 -2.38
C ASP A 122 -1.91 7.45 -1.94
N GLY A 123 -2.73 6.99 -2.86
CA GLY A 123 -4.02 6.38 -2.56
C GLY A 123 -4.92 7.30 -1.73
N LEU A 124 -5.54 6.75 -0.70
CA LEU A 124 -6.35 7.51 0.26
C LEU A 124 -5.54 7.95 1.50
N SER A 125 -4.27 7.54 1.62
CA SER A 125 -3.35 7.95 2.69
C SER A 125 -1.92 8.12 2.14
N SER A 126 -1.55 9.34 1.80
CA SER A 126 -0.16 9.66 1.42
C SER A 126 0.83 9.33 2.55
N LEU A 127 0.37 9.44 3.80
CA LEU A 127 1.13 9.11 4.99
C LEU A 127 1.57 7.64 5.02
N ALA A 128 0.72 6.73 4.52
CA ALA A 128 1.03 5.30 4.47
C ALA A 128 2.22 5.02 3.54
N VAL A 129 2.20 5.55 2.32
CA VAL A 129 3.30 5.32 1.38
C VAL A 129 4.58 6.03 1.81
N ALA A 130 4.47 7.24 2.38
CA ALA A 130 5.63 7.98 2.90
C ALA A 130 6.33 7.23 4.05
N ARG A 131 5.58 6.61 4.95
CA ARG A 131 6.13 5.89 6.11
C ARG A 131 6.57 4.47 5.81
N HIS A 132 5.82 3.76 4.97
CA HIS A 132 5.93 2.30 4.84
C HIS A 132 6.44 1.84 3.47
N GLY A 133 6.47 2.72 2.45
CA GLY A 133 6.89 2.36 1.10
C GLY A 133 8.35 1.90 1.06
N LEU A 134 9.28 2.75 1.49
CA LEU A 134 10.71 2.41 1.51
C LEU A 134 11.04 1.25 2.47
N PRO A 135 10.56 1.21 3.73
CA PRO A 135 10.81 0.07 4.61
C PRO A 135 10.34 -1.27 4.03
N LEU A 136 9.23 -1.29 3.32
CA LEU A 136 8.76 -2.50 2.65
C LEU A 136 9.62 -2.90 1.45
N LEU A 137 10.07 -1.92 0.64
CA LEU A 137 11.05 -2.19 -0.43
C LEU A 137 12.33 -2.81 0.13
N GLN A 138 12.85 -2.27 1.23
CA GLN A 138 14.03 -2.84 1.90
C GLN A 138 13.77 -4.25 2.41
N ALA A 139 12.60 -4.54 2.95
CA ALA A 139 12.21 -5.89 3.38
C ALA A 139 12.07 -6.89 2.22
N LEU A 140 11.84 -6.41 0.99
CA LEU A 140 11.79 -7.23 -0.23
C LEU A 140 13.18 -7.58 -0.79
N GLN A 141 14.22 -6.79 -0.51
CA GLN A 141 15.56 -7.02 -1.07
C GLN A 141 16.12 -8.44 -0.87
N PRO A 142 15.92 -9.10 0.29
CA PRO A 142 16.38 -10.48 0.47
C PRO A 142 15.76 -11.49 -0.50
N TYR A 143 14.57 -11.19 -1.05
CA TYR A 143 13.87 -12.04 -2.01
C TYR A 143 14.19 -11.67 -3.46
N PHE A 144 14.57 -10.41 -3.71
CA PHE A 144 14.87 -9.84 -5.03
C PHE A 144 16.17 -9.04 -4.94
N PRO A 145 17.35 -9.68 -5.07
CA PRO A 145 18.64 -8.99 -4.99
C PRO A 145 18.83 -7.89 -6.03
N ASP A 146 18.13 -7.99 -7.16
CA ASP A 146 18.11 -7.02 -8.27
C ASP A 146 17.07 -5.91 -8.10
N LEU A 147 16.33 -5.89 -6.99
CA LEU A 147 15.26 -4.92 -6.71
C LEU A 147 15.70 -3.45 -6.89
N PRO A 148 16.92 -3.02 -6.51
CA PRO A 148 17.36 -1.65 -6.76
C PRO A 148 17.44 -1.25 -8.23
N GLY A 149 17.61 -2.23 -9.12
CA GLY A 149 17.60 -2.03 -10.58
C GLY A 149 16.21 -2.04 -11.22
N LEU A 150 15.15 -2.30 -10.45
CA LEU A 150 13.78 -2.34 -10.98
C LEU A 150 13.14 -0.94 -10.97
N PRO A 151 12.15 -0.70 -11.86
CA PRO A 151 11.39 0.54 -11.86
C PRO A 151 10.66 0.79 -10.55
N VAL A 152 10.90 1.95 -9.94
CA VAL A 152 10.10 2.48 -8.83
C VAL A 152 9.41 3.76 -9.30
N ILE A 153 8.09 3.74 -9.38
CA ILE A 153 7.28 4.86 -9.85
C ILE A 153 6.50 5.44 -8.68
N ILE A 154 6.66 6.72 -8.41
CA ILE A 154 5.88 7.45 -7.41
C ILE A 154 4.67 8.05 -8.12
N ALA A 155 3.47 7.63 -7.75
CA ALA A 155 2.23 8.04 -8.41
C ALA A 155 1.37 8.91 -7.49
N ARG A 156 1.08 10.15 -7.92
CA ARG A 156 0.21 11.10 -7.21
C ARG A 156 -1.23 10.96 -7.67
N GLU A 157 -2.14 11.13 -6.72
CA GLU A 157 -3.61 11.05 -6.91
C GLU A 157 -4.01 9.75 -7.62
N ALA A 158 -3.36 8.64 -7.24
CA ALA A 158 -3.44 7.38 -7.95
C ALA A 158 -4.37 6.36 -7.29
N ARG A 159 -5.10 5.62 -8.11
CA ARG A 159 -5.83 4.40 -7.77
C ARG A 159 -5.06 3.18 -8.27
N VAL A 160 -5.40 2.00 -7.77
CA VAL A 160 -4.71 0.75 -8.11
C VAL A 160 -4.59 0.53 -9.62
N ALA A 161 -5.65 0.81 -10.37
CA ALA A 161 -5.69 0.58 -11.82
C ALA A 161 -4.72 1.45 -12.63
N LEU A 162 -4.21 2.57 -12.07
CA LEU A 162 -3.16 3.36 -12.72
C LEU A 162 -1.87 2.53 -12.89
N GLY A 163 -1.61 1.58 -11.98
CA GLY A 163 -0.49 0.66 -12.11
C GLY A 163 -0.49 -0.18 -13.37
N ASP A 164 -1.66 -0.43 -13.97
CA ASP A 164 -1.76 -1.16 -15.23
C ASP A 164 -1.16 -0.38 -16.39
N GLU A 165 -1.49 0.92 -16.49
CA GLU A 165 -0.93 1.81 -17.52
C GLU A 165 0.57 2.02 -17.31
N VAL A 166 1.03 2.12 -16.04
CA VAL A 166 2.46 2.17 -15.71
C VAL A 166 3.17 0.89 -16.18
N GLY A 167 2.62 -0.27 -15.84
CA GLY A 167 3.21 -1.55 -16.19
C GLY A 167 3.24 -1.78 -17.70
N GLU A 168 2.18 -1.40 -18.42
CA GLU A 168 2.13 -1.45 -19.89
C GLU A 168 3.16 -0.52 -20.54
N ALA A 169 3.22 0.75 -20.09
CA ALA A 169 4.16 1.75 -20.61
C ALA A 169 5.63 1.32 -20.44
N LEU A 170 5.95 0.66 -19.33
CA LEU A 170 7.28 0.12 -19.07
C LEU A 170 7.53 -1.25 -19.71
N GLY A 171 6.50 -1.89 -20.26
CA GLY A 171 6.56 -3.25 -20.76
C GLY A 171 6.84 -4.28 -19.66
N ALA A 172 6.45 -4.00 -18.42
CA ALA A 172 6.72 -4.84 -17.27
C ALA A 172 5.90 -6.14 -17.32
N GLY A 173 6.52 -7.25 -16.92
CA GLY A 173 5.83 -8.55 -16.83
C GLY A 173 4.81 -8.60 -15.70
N GLN A 174 5.10 -7.89 -14.60
CA GLN A 174 4.23 -7.73 -13.43
C GLN A 174 4.34 -6.30 -12.88
N VAL A 175 3.31 -5.85 -12.20
CA VAL A 175 3.32 -4.60 -11.43
C VAL A 175 2.83 -4.85 -10.01
N VAL A 176 3.53 -4.28 -9.04
CA VAL A 176 3.08 -4.17 -7.65
C VAL A 176 2.73 -2.72 -7.37
N VAL A 177 1.47 -2.45 -7.05
CA VAL A 177 1.03 -1.15 -6.55
C VAL A 177 0.99 -1.19 -5.03
N MET A 178 1.88 -0.44 -4.39
CA MET A 178 1.90 -0.19 -2.95
C MET A 178 1.15 1.12 -2.72
N ILE A 179 -0.04 1.06 -2.14
CA ILE A 179 -0.97 2.18 -2.10
C ILE A 179 -1.50 2.45 -0.70
N GLY A 180 -1.57 3.73 -0.32
CA GLY A 180 -2.21 4.11 0.94
C GLY A 180 -3.68 3.72 0.97
N GLU A 181 -4.06 2.90 1.94
CA GLU A 181 -5.43 2.46 2.15
C GLU A 181 -6.30 3.59 2.71
N ARG A 182 -7.62 3.36 2.77
CA ARG A 182 -8.53 4.32 3.41
C ARG A 182 -8.20 4.42 4.89
N PRO A 183 -7.88 5.63 5.41
CA PRO A 183 -7.58 5.83 6.82
C PRO A 183 -8.71 5.34 7.71
N GLY A 184 -8.37 4.42 8.62
CA GLY A 184 -9.25 3.97 9.69
C GLY A 184 -9.01 4.78 10.98
N LEU A 185 -9.96 4.72 11.92
CA LEU A 185 -9.85 5.41 13.22
C LEU A 185 -8.70 4.91 14.10
N SER A 186 -8.25 3.68 13.87
CA SER A 186 -7.11 3.06 14.57
C SER A 186 -5.92 2.80 13.65
N SER A 187 -6.06 3.11 12.35
CA SER A 187 -5.09 2.79 11.30
C SER A 187 -5.11 3.87 10.22
N PRO A 188 -4.58 5.08 10.49
CA PRO A 188 -4.62 6.16 9.52
C PRO A 188 -3.61 5.97 8.38
N ASP A 189 -2.68 5.04 8.51
CA ASP A 189 -1.49 4.89 7.68
C ASP A 189 -1.22 3.45 7.21
N SER A 190 -2.22 2.62 7.02
CA SER A 190 -1.99 1.28 6.46
C SER A 190 -1.73 1.31 4.95
N LEU A 191 -0.85 0.42 4.49
CA LEU A 191 -0.51 0.25 3.09
C LEU A 191 -1.14 -1.04 2.54
N GLY A 192 -1.74 -0.95 1.37
CA GLY A 192 -2.22 -2.09 0.60
C GLY A 192 -1.26 -2.40 -0.55
N LEU A 193 -1.05 -3.68 -0.85
CA LEU A 193 -0.24 -4.15 -1.96
C LEU A 193 -1.13 -4.85 -2.97
N TYR A 194 -1.02 -4.47 -4.23
CA TYR A 194 -1.80 -5.07 -5.31
C TYR A 194 -0.85 -5.56 -6.40
N LEU A 195 -0.80 -6.88 -6.59
CA LEU A 195 0.00 -7.53 -7.63
C LEU A 195 -0.85 -7.81 -8.86
N THR A 196 -0.37 -7.42 -10.03
CA THR A 196 -0.98 -7.68 -11.34
C THR A 196 0.06 -8.26 -12.30
N ALA A 197 -0.23 -9.41 -12.88
CA ALA A 197 0.56 -10.00 -13.96
C ALA A 197 0.05 -9.51 -15.32
N ARG A 198 0.99 -9.28 -16.25
CA ARG A 198 0.69 -8.76 -17.59
C ARG A 198 -0.20 -7.51 -17.54
N PRO A 199 0.25 -6.47 -16.84
CA PRO A 199 -0.53 -5.27 -16.62
C PRO A 199 -0.92 -4.62 -17.94
N ARG A 200 -2.19 -4.24 -18.06
CA ARG A 200 -2.75 -3.52 -19.21
C ARG A 200 -4.04 -2.81 -18.82
N PRO A 201 -4.42 -1.72 -19.45
CA PRO A 201 -5.70 -1.07 -19.21
C PRO A 201 -6.89 -2.03 -19.34
N GLY A 202 -7.91 -1.81 -18.52
CA GLY A 202 -9.15 -2.61 -18.55
C GLY A 202 -9.16 -3.83 -17.64
N LEU A 203 -8.06 -4.15 -16.94
CA LEU A 203 -8.07 -5.19 -15.92
C LEU A 203 -8.94 -4.79 -14.72
N THR A 204 -9.59 -5.79 -14.12
CA THR A 204 -10.45 -5.64 -12.94
C THR A 204 -9.76 -6.11 -11.66
N ASP A 205 -10.33 -5.80 -10.52
CA ASP A 205 -9.77 -6.20 -9.22
C ASP A 205 -9.76 -7.72 -9.03
N ALA A 206 -10.64 -8.48 -9.72
CA ALA A 206 -10.61 -9.94 -9.73
C ALA A 206 -9.33 -10.55 -10.32
N GLN A 207 -8.58 -9.75 -11.10
CA GLN A 207 -7.33 -10.15 -11.74
C GLN A 207 -6.09 -9.71 -10.94
N ARG A 208 -6.27 -9.27 -9.70
CA ARG A 208 -5.20 -8.82 -8.80
C ARG A 208 -5.17 -9.63 -7.52
N ASN A 209 -3.99 -9.89 -7.00
CA ASN A 209 -3.83 -10.34 -5.62
C ASN A 209 -3.63 -9.13 -4.71
N CYS A 210 -4.23 -9.17 -3.53
CA CYS A 210 -4.17 -8.08 -2.58
C CYS A 210 -3.61 -8.56 -1.24
N ILE A 211 -2.68 -7.79 -0.67
CA ILE A 211 -2.20 -7.91 0.71
C ILE A 211 -2.53 -6.59 1.39
N SER A 212 -3.31 -6.63 2.47
CA SER A 212 -3.84 -5.43 3.14
C SER A 212 -3.20 -5.20 4.49
N ASN A 213 -3.39 -3.98 5.03
CA ASN A 213 -3.02 -3.59 6.39
C ASN A 213 -1.52 -3.75 6.70
N VAL A 214 -0.67 -3.44 5.72
CA VAL A 214 0.79 -3.49 5.90
C VAL A 214 1.27 -2.27 6.67
N ARG A 215 1.77 -2.51 7.87
CA ARG A 215 2.32 -1.55 8.82
C ARG A 215 2.88 -2.28 10.05
N PRO A 216 3.71 -1.66 10.90
CA PRO A 216 4.28 -2.34 12.07
C PRO A 216 3.26 -3.01 12.98
N GLU A 217 2.10 -2.37 13.21
CA GLU A 217 1.05 -2.89 14.08
C GLU A 217 -0.04 -3.70 13.36
N GLY A 218 0.08 -3.90 12.06
CA GLY A 218 -0.76 -4.75 11.24
C GLY A 218 0.02 -5.96 10.75
N LEU A 219 0.03 -6.19 9.45
CA LEU A 219 0.96 -7.12 8.83
C LEU A 219 2.33 -6.44 8.73
N ASN A 220 3.32 -6.93 9.47
CA ASN A 220 4.66 -6.36 9.50
C ASN A 220 5.39 -6.54 8.15
N TYR A 221 6.46 -5.76 7.94
CA TYR A 221 7.16 -5.77 6.64
C TYR A 221 7.79 -7.11 6.26
N PRO A 222 8.45 -7.87 7.16
CA PRO A 222 8.99 -9.18 6.81
C PRO A 222 7.91 -10.16 6.34
N ASP A 223 6.77 -10.22 7.01
CA ASP A 223 5.67 -11.10 6.62
C ASP A 223 5.00 -10.65 5.33
N ALA A 224 4.79 -9.33 5.15
CA ALA A 224 4.27 -8.78 3.92
C ALA A 224 5.20 -9.05 2.73
N ALA A 225 6.50 -8.88 2.92
CA ALA A 225 7.52 -9.15 1.90
C ALA A 225 7.55 -10.64 1.52
N ARG A 226 7.49 -11.55 2.50
CA ARG A 226 7.42 -13.00 2.28
C ARG A 226 6.18 -13.38 1.45
N LYS A 227 5.00 -12.89 1.85
CA LYS A 227 3.75 -13.13 1.12
C LYS A 227 3.81 -12.60 -0.31
N LEU A 228 4.28 -11.37 -0.48
CA LEU A 228 4.40 -10.75 -1.79
C LEU A 228 5.39 -11.50 -2.70
N ALA A 229 6.54 -11.91 -2.17
CA ALA A 229 7.52 -12.71 -2.91
C ALA A 229 6.94 -14.05 -3.36
N PHE A 230 6.18 -14.73 -2.50
CA PHE A 230 5.47 -15.96 -2.84
C PHE A 230 4.47 -15.74 -3.99
N LEU A 231 3.67 -14.69 -3.92
CA LEU A 231 2.70 -14.35 -4.97
C LEU A 231 3.37 -13.96 -6.30
N ILE A 232 4.47 -13.19 -6.27
CA ILE A 232 5.24 -12.83 -7.47
C ILE A 232 5.77 -14.08 -8.15
N ALA A 233 6.38 -15.01 -7.39
CA ALA A 233 6.88 -16.27 -7.91
C ALA A 233 5.76 -17.15 -8.49
N GLY A 234 4.62 -17.22 -7.78
CA GLY A 234 3.44 -17.93 -8.25
C GLY A 234 2.87 -17.36 -9.55
N ALA A 235 2.79 -16.02 -9.63
CA ALA A 235 2.34 -15.31 -10.82
C ALA A 235 3.27 -15.52 -12.02
N CYS A 236 4.60 -15.58 -11.80
CA CYS A 236 5.57 -15.94 -12.85
C CYS A 236 5.29 -17.32 -13.44
N LYS A 237 5.06 -18.32 -12.58
CA LYS A 237 4.79 -19.70 -12.99
C LYS A 237 3.44 -19.84 -13.70
N LEU A 238 2.41 -19.20 -13.15
CA LEU A 238 1.02 -19.31 -13.63
C LEU A 238 0.74 -18.40 -14.84
N GLY A 239 1.54 -17.34 -15.03
CA GLY A 239 1.34 -16.31 -16.04
C GLY A 239 0.13 -15.40 -15.80
N ARG A 240 -0.45 -15.41 -14.58
CA ARG A 240 -1.63 -14.63 -14.18
C ARG A 240 -1.70 -14.43 -12.67
N THR A 241 -2.50 -13.45 -12.25
CA THR A 241 -2.82 -13.11 -10.86
C THR A 241 -4.34 -13.13 -10.62
N GLY A 242 -4.75 -12.78 -9.43
CA GLY A 242 -6.15 -12.69 -9.03
C GLY A 242 -6.68 -14.01 -8.48
N VAL A 243 -7.95 -14.29 -8.74
CA VAL A 243 -8.67 -15.43 -8.15
C VAL A 243 -8.06 -16.80 -8.45
N ASP A 244 -7.29 -16.90 -9.52
CA ASP A 244 -6.61 -18.13 -9.92
C ASP A 244 -5.30 -18.38 -9.15
N LEU A 245 -4.74 -17.36 -8.53
CA LEU A 245 -3.51 -17.43 -7.72
C LEU A 245 -3.87 -17.30 -6.24
N LYS A 246 -3.81 -18.41 -5.50
CA LYS A 246 -4.08 -18.43 -4.07
C LYS A 246 -2.83 -18.09 -3.26
N ASP A 247 -3.04 -17.40 -2.14
CA ASP A 247 -1.99 -17.16 -1.15
C ASP A 247 -1.91 -18.33 -0.17
N ASP A 248 -1.10 -19.31 -0.48
CA ASP A 248 -0.79 -20.44 0.39
C ASP A 248 0.55 -20.23 1.14
N SER A 249 1.05 -18.98 1.22
CA SER A 249 2.35 -18.65 1.83
C SER A 249 2.47 -19.00 3.30
N ASP A 250 1.36 -19.09 4.03
CA ASP A 250 1.36 -19.47 5.45
C ASP A 250 1.47 -21.00 5.67
N THR A 251 1.14 -21.80 4.66
CA THR A 251 1.28 -23.27 4.69
C THR A 251 2.58 -23.75 4.08
N ALA A 252 3.25 -22.90 3.30
CA ALA A 252 4.59 -23.18 2.82
C ALA A 252 5.53 -23.22 4.03
N LEU A 253 6.13 -24.38 4.31
CA LEU A 253 7.16 -24.53 5.34
C LEU A 253 8.18 -23.40 5.19
N PRO A 254 8.68 -22.80 6.30
CA PRO A 254 9.79 -21.88 6.23
C PRO A 254 10.94 -22.63 5.60
N ASP A 255 11.10 -22.45 4.30
CA ASP A 255 12.17 -23.08 3.54
C ASP A 255 13.46 -22.45 4.03
N THR A 256 14.32 -23.27 4.61
CA THR A 256 15.68 -22.91 5.00
C THR A 256 16.56 -22.60 3.78
N ALA A 257 16.06 -22.82 2.60
CA ALA A 257 16.58 -22.35 1.34
C ALA A 257 15.71 -21.18 0.84
N ARG A 258 16.14 -19.93 1.11
CA ARG A 258 15.66 -18.76 0.35
C ARG A 258 15.92 -19.05 -1.13
N PRO A 259 14.94 -19.39 -1.97
CA PRO A 259 15.20 -19.29 -3.38
C PRO A 259 15.35 -17.78 -3.64
N ALA A 260 16.55 -17.34 -3.99
CA ALA A 260 16.65 -16.17 -4.82
C ALA A 260 15.65 -16.47 -5.96
N VAL A 261 14.50 -15.78 -5.96
CA VAL A 261 13.57 -15.83 -7.08
C VAL A 261 14.32 -15.11 -8.18
N GLY A 262 15.29 -15.83 -8.77
CA GLY A 262 15.89 -15.41 -10.00
C GLY A 262 14.72 -15.22 -10.93
N LEU A 263 14.42 -13.97 -11.23
CA LEU A 263 13.46 -13.61 -12.24
C LEU A 263 14.06 -14.16 -13.55
N GLY A 264 14.03 -15.50 -13.79
CA GLY A 264 14.68 -16.26 -14.86
C GLY A 264 14.70 -15.52 -16.19
N THR A 265 15.73 -15.70 -17.01
CA THR A 265 15.99 -15.08 -18.34
C THR A 265 14.82 -15.20 -19.32
#